data_69dd1ec78f7cade8d8302c615b1cc61b
#
_entry.id   69dd1ec78f7cade8d8302c615b1cc61b
#
_cell.length_a   1.000
_cell.length_b   1.000
_cell.length_c   1.000
_cell.angle_alpha   90.00
_cell.angle_beta   90.00
_cell.angle_gamma   90.00
#
_symmetry.space_group_name_H-M   'P 1'
#
loop_
_entity.id
_entity.type
_entity.pdbx_description
1 polymer ?
#
loop_
_entity_poly.entity_id
_entity_poly.type
_entity_poly.pdbx_seq_one_letter_code
_entity_poly.pdbx_strand_id
1 'polypeptide(L)' 'MLNVNKIRGRLAELNLTQRDVAQALGIALPTASQKLNRVRPMDLDEAEKLAALLKIDDDQFGEYFFAS' A
#
# COMPACT_ATOMS: atom_id res chain seq x y z
N MET A 1 7.69 -6.90 -5.95
CA MET A 1 6.24 -7.10 -6.13
C MET A 1 5.53 -6.89 -4.81
N LEU A 2 4.39 -6.24 -4.80
CA LEU A 2 3.66 -5.98 -3.56
C LEU A 2 3.20 -7.26 -2.90
N ASN A 3 3.37 -7.33 -1.59
CA ASN A 3 2.77 -8.39 -0.78
C ASN A 3 1.35 -7.95 -0.39
N VAL A 4 0.38 -8.27 -1.23
CA VAL A 4 -1.00 -7.82 -1.07
C VAL A 4 -1.59 -8.26 0.27
N ASN A 5 -1.37 -9.51 0.65
CA ASN A 5 -1.94 -10.04 1.89
C ASN A 5 -1.38 -9.33 3.12
N LYS A 6 -0.08 -9.05 3.10
CA LYS A 6 0.57 -8.37 4.23
C LYS A 6 0.10 -6.92 4.34
N ILE A 7 -0.06 -6.25 3.21
CA ILE A 7 -0.58 -4.88 3.18
C ILE A 7 -2.02 -4.85 3.69
N ARG A 8 -2.86 -5.76 3.21
CA ARG A 8 -4.25 -5.83 3.66
C ARG A 8 -4.36 -6.13 5.15
N GLY A 9 -3.51 -7.04 5.65
CA GLY A 9 -3.48 -7.35 7.07
C GLY A 9 -3.11 -6.12 7.90
N ARG A 10 -2.13 -5.36 7.44
CA ARG A 10 -1.71 -4.16 8.15
C ARG A 10 -2.79 -3.08 8.12
N LEU A 11 -3.46 -2.90 6.98
CA LEU A 11 -4.59 -1.97 6.90
C LEU A 11 -5.67 -2.34 7.91
N ALA A 12 -6.00 -3.63 7.99
CA ALA A 12 -7.00 -4.11 8.95
C ALA A 12 -6.58 -3.84 10.39
N GLU A 13 -5.31 -4.08 10.72
CA GLU A 13 -4.78 -3.80 12.06
C GLU A 13 -4.96 -2.34 12.45
N LEU A 14 -4.79 -1.43 11.47
CA LEU A 14 -4.88 0.00 11.70
C LEU A 14 -6.28 0.56 11.47
N ASN A 15 -7.25 -0.29 11.16
CA ASN A 15 -8.62 0.11 10.83
C ASN A 15 -8.67 1.07 9.64
N LEU A 16 -7.80 0.85 8.65
CA LEU A 16 -7.75 1.65 7.44
C LEU A 16 -8.42 0.93 6.28
N THR A 17 -8.98 1.71 5.35
CA THR A 17 -9.68 1.20 4.18
C THR A 17 -8.91 1.56 2.91
N GLN A 18 -9.36 1.01 1.77
CA GLN A 18 -8.80 1.40 0.47
C GLN A 18 -9.02 2.88 0.18
N ARG A 19 -10.10 3.46 0.71
CA ARG A 19 -10.36 4.90 0.58
C ARG A 19 -9.26 5.71 1.27
N ASP A 20 -8.82 5.26 2.43
CA ASP A 20 -7.71 5.92 3.14
C ASP A 20 -6.43 5.86 2.31
N VAL A 21 -6.19 4.73 1.65
CA VAL A 21 -5.04 4.58 0.75
C VAL A 21 -5.16 5.56 -0.42
N ALA A 22 -6.33 5.63 -1.04
CA ALA A 22 -6.56 6.54 -2.17
C ALA A 22 -6.28 7.99 -1.77
N GLN A 23 -6.75 8.40 -0.60
CA GLN A 23 -6.52 9.75 -0.10
C GLN A 23 -5.04 10.00 0.15
N ALA A 24 -4.36 9.05 0.76
CA ALA A 24 -2.92 9.19 1.07
C ALA A 24 -2.08 9.31 -0.21
N LEU A 25 -2.45 8.57 -1.24
CA LEU A 25 -1.72 8.58 -2.51
C LEU A 25 -2.18 9.71 -3.44
N GLY A 26 -3.29 10.35 -3.13
CA GLY A 26 -3.82 11.43 -3.98
C GLY A 26 -4.40 10.92 -5.29
N ILE A 27 -5.00 9.74 -5.28
CA ILE A 27 -5.56 9.09 -6.48
C ILE A 27 -7.00 8.67 -6.24
N ALA A 28 -7.70 8.33 -7.32
CA ALA A 28 -9.08 7.86 -7.24
C ALA A 28 -9.14 6.48 -6.59
N LEU A 29 -10.25 6.17 -5.92
CA LEU A 29 -10.44 4.89 -5.26
C LEU A 29 -10.28 3.69 -6.21
N PRO A 30 -10.87 3.68 -7.41
CA PRO A 30 -10.66 2.55 -8.33
C PRO A 30 -9.19 2.34 -8.70
N THR A 31 -8.44 3.43 -8.86
CA THR A 31 -7.02 3.36 -9.17
C THR A 31 -6.23 2.78 -7.99
N ALA A 32 -6.56 3.20 -6.77
CA ALA A 32 -5.93 2.66 -5.57
C ALA A 32 -6.19 1.15 -5.45
N SER A 33 -7.42 0.73 -5.68
CA SER A 33 -7.78 -0.68 -5.66
C SER A 33 -6.96 -1.49 -6.67
N GLN A 34 -6.82 -0.98 -7.90
CA GLN A 34 -6.04 -1.65 -8.94
C GLN A 34 -4.57 -1.78 -8.55
N LYS A 35 -3.99 -0.74 -7.96
CA LYS A 35 -2.59 -0.77 -7.52
C LYS A 35 -2.40 -1.75 -6.37
N LEU A 36 -3.30 -1.77 -5.40
CA LEU A 36 -3.24 -2.70 -4.28
C LEU A 36 -3.39 -4.16 -4.73
N ASN A 37 -4.14 -4.41 -5.79
CA ASN A 37 -4.35 -5.75 -6.32
C ASN A 37 -3.36 -6.11 -7.44
N ARG A 38 -2.35 -5.30 -7.66
CA ARG A 38 -1.30 -5.52 -8.66
C ARG A 38 -1.80 -5.51 -10.10
N VAL A 39 -2.97 -4.92 -10.34
CA VAL A 39 -3.50 -4.72 -11.69
C VAL A 39 -2.75 -3.58 -12.37
N ARG A 40 -2.33 -2.58 -11.59
CA ARG A 40 -1.49 -1.48 -12.04
C ARG A 40 -0.23 -1.39 -11.21
N PRO A 41 0.91 -1.00 -11.80
CA PRO A 41 2.13 -0.83 -11.01
C PRO A 41 2.01 0.37 -10.07
N MET A 42 2.64 0.26 -8.91
CA MET A 42 2.77 1.35 -7.95
C MET A 42 4.20 1.87 -8.06
N ASP A 43 4.35 3.19 -8.22
CA ASP A 43 5.69 3.77 -8.30
C ASP A 43 6.28 3.94 -6.89
N LEU A 44 7.56 4.29 -6.83
CA LEU A 44 8.27 4.41 -5.55
C LEU A 44 7.66 5.49 -4.66
N ASP A 45 7.27 6.62 -5.24
CA ASP A 45 6.67 7.72 -4.48
C ASP A 45 5.36 7.26 -3.81
N GLU A 46 4.54 6.55 -4.55
CA GLU A 46 3.29 6.00 -4.02
C GLU A 46 3.57 4.96 -2.94
N ALA A 47 4.57 4.10 -3.17
CA ALA A 47 4.96 3.09 -2.18
C ALA A 47 5.42 3.74 -0.88
N GLU A 48 6.19 4.81 -0.97
CA GLU A 48 6.65 5.54 0.22
C GLU A 48 5.47 6.17 0.98
N LYS A 49 4.51 6.74 0.26
CA LYS A 49 3.31 7.30 0.89
C LYS A 49 2.48 6.22 1.57
N LEU A 50 2.33 5.07 0.92
CA LEU A 50 1.62 3.95 1.51
C LEU A 50 2.36 3.42 2.75
N ALA A 51 3.67 3.31 2.68
CA ALA A 51 4.47 2.87 3.83
C ALA A 51 4.27 3.80 5.03
N ALA A 52 4.23 5.11 4.80
CA ALA A 52 3.98 6.09 5.86
C ALA A 52 2.58 5.90 6.46
N LEU A 53 1.58 5.66 5.62
CA LEU A 53 0.22 5.40 6.09
C LEU A 53 0.17 4.13 6.94
N LEU A 54 0.88 3.10 6.54
CA LEU A 54 0.93 1.81 7.24
C LEU A 54 1.80 1.86 8.49
N LYS A 55 2.52 2.94 8.72
CA LYS A 55 3.41 3.12 9.87
C LYS A 55 4.44 2.00 9.99
N ILE A 56 5.03 1.63 8.87
CA ILE A 56 6.07 0.60 8.83
C ILE A 56 7.44 1.25 8.73
N ASP A 57 8.45 0.57 9.30
CA ASP A 57 9.82 1.06 9.30
C ASP A 57 10.52 0.75 7.98
N ASP A 58 11.63 1.44 7.72
CA ASP A 58 12.41 1.26 6.49
C ASP A 58 12.86 -0.19 6.32
N ASP A 59 13.24 -0.87 7.39
CA ASP A 59 13.68 -2.26 7.32
C ASP A 59 12.51 -3.23 7.07
N GLN A 60 11.28 -2.80 7.23
CA GLN A 60 10.09 -3.59 6.86
C GLN A 60 9.62 -3.32 5.43
N PHE A 61 10.08 -2.23 4.82
CA PHE A 61 9.62 -1.80 3.51
C PHE A 61 9.75 -2.91 2.46
N GLY A 62 10.89 -3.59 2.43
CA GLY A 62 11.12 -4.68 1.48
C GLY A 62 10.14 -5.83 1.63
N GLU A 63 9.74 -6.14 2.86
CA GLU A 63 8.78 -7.22 3.11
C GLU A 63 7.40 -6.93 2.52
N TYR A 64 7.01 -5.66 2.51
CA TYR A 64 5.69 -5.25 2.02
C TYR A 64 5.68 -4.97 0.52
N PHE A 65 6.77 -4.43 -0.02
CA PHE A 65 6.77 -3.90 -1.39
C PHE A 65 7.62 -4.69 -2.37
N PHE A 66 8.57 -5.46 -1.89
CA PHE A 66 9.48 -6.24 -2.76
C PHE A 66 9.49 -7.73 -2.42
N ALA A 67 8.39 -8.25 -1.92
CA ALA A 67 8.27 -9.68 -1.62
C ALA A 67 8.39 -10.50 -2.90
N SER A 68 9.12 -11.57 -2.84
CA SER A 68 9.28 -12.48 -3.96
C SER A 68 8.14 -13.48 -4.06
#